data_992bee00070b67a38a13f7a6bc9097ea
#
_entry.id   992bee00070b67a38a13f7a6bc9097ea
#
_cell.length_a   1.000
_cell.length_b   1.000
_cell.length_c   1.000
_cell.angle_alpha   90.00
_cell.angle_beta   90.00
_cell.angle_gamma   90.00
#
_symmetry.space_group_name_H-M   'P 1'
#
loop_
_entity.id
_entity.type
_entity.pdbx_description
1 polymer ?
#
loop_
_entity_poly.entity_id
_entity_poly.type
_entity_poly.pdbx_seq_one_letter_code
_entity_poly.pdbx_strand_id
1 'polypeptide(L)'
;GRGLRIFSLLLNLRMFSMQQDPLELTKKLIACESVTPSDAGSLKIFADLLTRYGFICEEINRGNTKNLWAKYGSGSPVFLFAGHVDVVPPGADGWKFPPFEPTEDEGFLYGRGTQDMKTSDACFAAAACEFVSKHPQFKGTIAMLFTSDEEGDGKDGTKYALEVLAEREAAPDFCIVGEPSCFKQLGDTIKNGRRGSLNGKLTVRGIQGHVAYPEKVKNPIHSAAPLLAELSQTVWDEGLPPFPATSFQISNIHAGTGAVNVVPGECVITFNIRYNPKHTAASLEKQIEDMCRKHDLDFKIEWQESASPFFSEKPYFRNELARAVQDVTGIKPEFSTSGGTSDGRFIRQRCPQVVEFGPVNDRIHKVNERIPTKDIACLSKIYFRILERIFLSEHDGN
;
A
#
# COMPACT_ATOMS: atom_id res chain seq x y z
N GLY A 1 -7.86 -44.43 -34.16
CA GLY A 1 -8.76 -43.45 -33.49
C GLY A 1 -8.65 -43.38 -31.98
N ARG A 2 -8.18 -44.44 -31.31
CA ARG A 2 -8.05 -44.44 -29.81
C ARG A 2 -6.72 -43.86 -29.33
N GLY A 3 -5.63 -43.96 -30.10
CA GLY A 3 -4.32 -43.44 -29.69
C GLY A 3 -4.21 -41.92 -29.67
N LEU A 4 -4.87 -41.21 -30.57
CA LEU A 4 -4.85 -39.74 -30.63
C LEU A 4 -5.65 -39.08 -29.51
N ARG A 5 -6.75 -39.73 -29.02
CA ARG A 5 -7.51 -39.19 -27.87
C ARG A 5 -6.79 -39.36 -26.54
N ILE A 6 -6.03 -40.45 -26.36
CA ILE A 6 -5.26 -40.67 -25.14
C ILE A 6 -4.05 -39.74 -25.09
N PHE A 7 -3.41 -39.44 -26.21
CA PHE A 7 -2.30 -38.48 -26.31
C PHE A 7 -2.75 -37.04 -26.06
N SER A 8 -3.92 -36.66 -26.56
CA SER A 8 -4.55 -35.35 -26.30
C SER A 8 -4.97 -35.21 -24.83
N LEU A 9 -5.51 -36.29 -24.21
CA LEU A 9 -5.86 -36.30 -22.79
C LEU A 9 -4.62 -36.26 -21.89
N LEU A 10 -3.53 -36.94 -22.26
CA LEU A 10 -2.27 -36.92 -21.52
C LEU A 10 -1.50 -35.61 -21.72
N LEU A 11 -1.61 -34.95 -22.89
CA LEU A 11 -1.08 -33.60 -23.09
C LEU A 11 -1.87 -32.56 -22.28
N ASN A 12 -3.20 -32.66 -22.27
CA ASN A 12 -4.05 -31.80 -21.43
C ASN A 12 -3.82 -32.06 -19.94
N LEU A 13 -3.65 -33.32 -19.50
CA LEU A 13 -3.31 -33.67 -18.12
C LEU A 13 -1.90 -33.20 -17.72
N ARG A 14 -0.92 -33.17 -18.64
CA ARG A 14 0.42 -32.59 -18.37
C ARG A 14 0.44 -31.07 -18.37
N MET A 15 -0.44 -30.41 -19.10
CA MET A 15 -0.58 -28.95 -19.05
C MET A 15 -1.27 -28.47 -17.76
N PHE A 16 -2.07 -29.30 -17.10
CA PHE A 16 -2.77 -28.95 -15.84
C PHE A 16 -1.96 -29.27 -14.56
N SER A 17 -0.75 -29.80 -14.64
CA SER A 17 0.02 -30.26 -13.46
C SER A 17 1.26 -29.43 -13.14
N MET A 18 1.49 -28.28 -13.76
CA MET A 18 2.57 -27.39 -13.33
C MET A 18 2.00 -26.34 -12.38
N GLN A 19 2.03 -26.65 -11.09
CA GLN A 19 1.85 -25.67 -10.03
C GLN A 19 2.81 -24.50 -10.28
N GLN A 20 2.26 -23.27 -10.30
CA GLN A 20 3.07 -22.08 -10.48
C GLN A 20 3.96 -21.88 -9.26
N ASP A 21 5.27 -21.86 -9.44
CA ASP A 21 6.23 -21.58 -8.38
C ASP A 21 6.24 -20.08 -8.05
N PRO A 22 5.81 -19.66 -6.84
CA PRO A 22 5.80 -18.26 -6.45
C PRO A 22 7.20 -17.65 -6.41
N LEU A 23 8.25 -18.41 -6.10
CA LEU A 23 9.64 -17.93 -6.12
C LEU A 23 10.07 -17.55 -7.54
N GLU A 24 9.86 -18.44 -8.51
CA GLU A 24 10.23 -18.17 -9.89
C GLU A 24 9.40 -17.03 -10.51
N LEU A 25 8.12 -16.93 -10.14
CA LEU A 25 7.28 -15.80 -10.56
C LEU A 25 7.80 -14.48 -9.94
N THR A 26 8.15 -14.49 -8.66
CA THR A 26 8.74 -13.33 -7.98
C THR A 26 10.02 -12.88 -8.68
N LYS A 27 10.93 -13.79 -9.01
CA LYS A 27 12.17 -13.46 -9.73
C LYS A 27 11.89 -12.79 -11.08
N LYS A 28 10.93 -13.29 -11.85
CA LYS A 28 10.53 -12.68 -13.13
C LYS A 28 10.02 -11.25 -12.95
N LEU A 29 9.26 -10.99 -11.89
CA LEU A 29 8.75 -9.65 -11.60
C LEU A 29 9.86 -8.70 -11.13
N ILE A 30 10.78 -9.17 -10.29
CA ILE A 30 11.94 -8.37 -9.84
C ILE A 30 12.82 -7.97 -11.03
N ALA A 31 12.97 -8.84 -12.02
CA ALA A 31 13.74 -8.54 -13.23
C ALA A 31 13.09 -7.46 -14.13
N CYS A 32 11.82 -7.13 -13.91
CA CYS A 32 11.18 -6.00 -14.55
C CYS A 32 11.58 -4.72 -13.82
N GLU A 33 12.28 -3.81 -14.49
CA GLU A 33 12.70 -2.51 -13.94
C GLU A 33 11.53 -1.52 -13.90
N SER A 34 10.52 -1.84 -13.10
CA SER A 34 9.23 -1.14 -13.03
C SER A 34 9.25 0.02 -12.05
N VAL A 35 10.19 0.94 -12.22
CA VAL A 35 10.20 2.20 -11.46
C VAL A 35 8.95 3.00 -11.81
N THR A 36 8.23 3.45 -10.75
CA THR A 36 6.94 4.14 -10.90
C THR A 36 7.01 5.29 -11.92
N PRO A 37 6.04 5.48 -12.81
CA PRO A 37 4.79 4.73 -13.02
C PRO A 37 4.87 3.62 -14.08
N SER A 38 6.06 3.10 -14.38
CA SER A 38 6.27 2.05 -15.37
C SER A 38 5.92 0.66 -14.82
N ASP A 39 5.24 -0.17 -15.61
CA ASP A 39 5.06 -1.59 -15.30
C ASP A 39 6.21 -2.47 -15.82
N ALA A 40 7.01 -1.96 -16.76
CA ALA A 40 8.13 -2.65 -17.40
C ALA A 40 7.81 -4.09 -17.86
N GLY A 41 6.56 -4.35 -18.25
CA GLY A 41 6.09 -5.67 -18.69
C GLY A 41 5.60 -6.60 -17.57
N SER A 42 5.62 -6.19 -16.31
CA SER A 42 5.13 -7.00 -15.18
C SER A 42 3.66 -7.40 -15.35
N LEU A 43 2.80 -6.48 -15.80
CA LEU A 43 1.38 -6.77 -15.98
C LEU A 43 1.11 -7.78 -17.09
N LYS A 44 1.94 -7.79 -18.13
CA LYS A 44 1.84 -8.82 -19.18
C LYS A 44 2.18 -10.21 -18.62
N ILE A 45 3.15 -10.33 -17.73
CA ILE A 45 3.49 -11.61 -17.07
C ILE A 45 2.27 -12.14 -16.32
N PHE A 46 1.56 -11.29 -15.57
CA PHE A 46 0.31 -11.69 -14.88
C PHE A 46 -0.82 -12.03 -15.87
N ALA A 47 -1.04 -11.20 -16.89
CA ALA A 47 -2.10 -11.46 -17.85
C ALA A 47 -1.89 -12.78 -18.58
N ASP A 48 -0.67 -13.07 -19.02
CA ASP A 48 -0.33 -14.34 -19.68
C ASP A 48 -0.49 -15.54 -18.75
N LEU A 49 -0.09 -15.42 -17.49
CA LEU A 49 -0.25 -16.47 -16.49
C LEU A 49 -1.74 -16.72 -16.20
N LEU A 50 -2.45 -15.68 -15.79
CA LEU A 50 -3.82 -15.79 -15.29
C LEU A 50 -4.79 -16.25 -16.39
N THR A 51 -4.60 -15.79 -17.62
CA THR A 51 -5.41 -16.24 -18.77
C THR A 51 -5.28 -17.76 -19.01
N ARG A 52 -4.08 -18.32 -18.81
CA ARG A 52 -3.87 -19.78 -18.92
C ARG A 52 -4.66 -20.58 -17.89
N TYR A 53 -4.95 -19.97 -16.74
CA TYR A 53 -5.76 -20.59 -15.68
C TYR A 53 -7.25 -20.23 -15.74
N GLY A 54 -7.69 -19.57 -16.83
CA GLY A 54 -9.10 -19.26 -17.08
C GLY A 54 -9.59 -17.94 -16.50
N PHE A 55 -8.72 -17.09 -15.99
CA PHE A 55 -9.08 -15.72 -15.63
C PHE A 55 -9.35 -14.88 -16.87
N ILE A 56 -10.35 -14.02 -16.79
CA ILE A 56 -10.60 -12.97 -17.79
C ILE A 56 -9.78 -11.75 -17.36
N CYS A 57 -8.85 -11.34 -18.21
CA CYS A 57 -7.91 -10.24 -17.97
C CYS A 57 -8.24 -9.04 -18.84
N GLU A 58 -8.16 -7.84 -18.25
CA GLU A 58 -8.44 -6.59 -18.93
C GLU A 58 -7.48 -5.49 -18.44
N GLU A 59 -6.93 -4.72 -19.38
CA GLU A 59 -6.15 -3.53 -19.06
C GLU A 59 -7.07 -2.31 -18.92
N ILE A 60 -6.88 -1.53 -17.84
CA ILE A 60 -7.60 -0.29 -17.54
C ILE A 60 -6.58 0.82 -17.39
N ASN A 61 -6.02 1.28 -18.49
CA ASN A 61 -4.88 2.20 -18.52
C ASN A 61 -5.31 3.66 -18.64
N ARG A 62 -4.53 4.57 -18.05
CA ARG A 62 -4.64 6.01 -18.23
C ARG A 62 -3.27 6.68 -18.17
N GLY A 63 -2.98 7.56 -19.14
CA GLY A 63 -1.67 8.20 -19.22
C GLY A 63 -0.54 7.18 -19.35
N ASN A 64 0.48 7.33 -18.52
CA ASN A 64 1.62 6.40 -18.46
C ASN A 64 1.39 5.24 -17.49
N THR A 65 0.27 5.26 -16.76
CA THR A 65 -0.07 4.24 -15.77
C THR A 65 -0.85 3.10 -16.42
N LYS A 66 -0.44 1.89 -16.09
CA LYS A 66 -1.14 0.68 -16.48
C LYS A 66 -1.74 -0.02 -15.29
N ASN A 67 -2.96 -0.53 -15.48
CA ASN A 67 -3.68 -1.31 -14.49
C ASN A 67 -4.20 -2.58 -15.14
N LEU A 68 -4.12 -3.70 -14.43
CA LEU A 68 -4.65 -4.99 -14.85
C LEU A 68 -5.75 -5.43 -13.90
N TRP A 69 -6.93 -5.66 -14.45
CA TRP A 69 -8.03 -6.35 -13.80
C TRP A 69 -8.08 -7.79 -14.27
N ALA A 70 -8.17 -8.74 -13.34
CA ALA A 70 -8.34 -10.15 -13.67
C ALA A 70 -9.44 -10.75 -12.80
N LYS A 71 -10.31 -11.56 -13.37
CA LYS A 71 -11.47 -12.14 -12.70
C LYS A 71 -11.69 -13.59 -13.09
N TYR A 72 -12.02 -14.43 -12.11
CA TYR A 72 -12.47 -15.81 -12.28
C TYR A 72 -13.72 -16.07 -11.45
N GLY A 73 -14.68 -16.79 -12.02
CA GLY A 73 -15.95 -17.09 -11.35
C GLY A 73 -16.99 -15.98 -11.52
N SER A 74 -18.07 -16.08 -10.76
CA SER A 74 -19.16 -15.12 -10.80
C SER A 74 -19.99 -15.16 -9.51
N GLY A 75 -20.62 -14.02 -9.18
CA GLY A 75 -21.47 -13.88 -8.00
C GLY A 75 -20.67 -13.70 -6.70
N SER A 76 -21.43 -13.64 -5.61
CA SER A 76 -20.88 -13.43 -4.26
C SER A 76 -20.48 -14.75 -3.59
N PRO A 77 -19.53 -14.72 -2.65
CA PRO A 77 -18.75 -13.55 -2.28
C PRO A 77 -17.72 -13.15 -3.36
N VAL A 78 -17.44 -11.85 -3.45
CA VAL A 78 -16.40 -11.31 -4.33
C VAL A 78 -15.17 -11.01 -3.49
N PHE A 79 -14.10 -11.76 -3.74
CA PHE A 79 -12.80 -11.60 -3.08
C PHE A 79 -11.86 -10.86 -4.02
N LEU A 80 -11.35 -9.71 -3.60
CA LEU A 80 -10.36 -8.92 -4.32
C LEU A 80 -8.99 -9.04 -3.67
N PHE A 81 -7.97 -9.30 -4.46
CA PHE A 81 -6.59 -8.99 -4.12
C PHE A 81 -6.15 -7.75 -4.89
N ALA A 82 -5.58 -6.79 -4.18
CA ALA A 82 -5.04 -5.59 -4.78
C ALA A 82 -3.54 -5.46 -4.47
N GLY A 83 -2.79 -5.06 -5.48
CA GLY A 83 -1.36 -4.85 -5.35
C GLY A 83 -0.82 -3.90 -6.40
N HIS A 84 0.46 -3.56 -6.25
CA HIS A 84 1.17 -2.75 -7.21
C HIS A 84 2.44 -3.45 -7.71
N VAL A 85 2.76 -3.22 -8.96
CA VAL A 85 3.94 -3.77 -9.61
C VAL A 85 5.06 -2.75 -9.77
N ASP A 86 4.74 -1.48 -9.58
CA ASP A 86 5.73 -0.41 -9.58
C ASP A 86 6.52 -0.39 -8.26
N VAL A 87 7.71 0.16 -8.34
CA VAL A 87 8.65 0.28 -7.23
C VAL A 87 9.25 1.68 -7.18
N VAL A 88 9.70 2.08 -5.98
CA VAL A 88 10.48 3.31 -5.84
C VAL A 88 11.85 3.16 -6.51
N PRO A 89 12.49 4.27 -6.95
CA PRO A 89 13.84 4.22 -7.49
C PRO A 89 14.81 3.51 -6.52
N PRO A 90 15.75 2.69 -7.04
CA PRO A 90 16.65 1.90 -6.19
C PRO A 90 17.68 2.72 -5.44
N GLY A 91 17.92 4.00 -5.84
CA GLY A 91 19.06 4.79 -5.39
C GLY A 91 20.34 4.45 -6.13
N ALA A 92 21.40 5.21 -5.87
CA ALA A 92 22.63 5.14 -6.66
C ALA A 92 23.60 4.06 -6.19
N ASP A 93 23.81 3.91 -4.87
CA ASP A 93 24.91 3.12 -4.31
C ASP A 93 24.49 2.24 -3.13
N GLY A 94 25.30 1.22 -2.82
CA GLY A 94 25.17 0.40 -1.62
C GLY A 94 24.46 -0.92 -1.79
N TRP A 95 24.03 -1.28 -2.99
CA TRP A 95 23.47 -2.58 -3.27
C TRP A 95 24.53 -3.67 -3.34
N LYS A 96 24.33 -4.76 -2.59
CA LYS A 96 25.16 -5.98 -2.63
C LYS A 96 25.06 -6.67 -3.99
N PHE A 97 23.86 -6.69 -4.57
CA PHE A 97 23.55 -7.21 -5.90
C PHE A 97 22.75 -6.16 -6.67
N PRO A 98 22.81 -6.12 -8.01
CA PRO A 98 22.02 -5.18 -8.79
C PRO A 98 20.52 -5.28 -8.44
N PRO A 99 19.82 -4.16 -8.24
CA PRO A 99 18.47 -4.15 -7.66
C PRO A 99 17.39 -4.85 -8.50
N PHE A 100 17.62 -5.00 -9.81
CA PHE A 100 16.69 -5.68 -10.74
C PHE A 100 17.25 -7.00 -11.28
N GLU A 101 18.29 -7.53 -10.65
CA GLU A 101 18.82 -8.88 -10.89
C GLU A 101 18.53 -9.75 -9.68
N PRO A 102 17.39 -10.48 -9.66
CA PRO A 102 16.98 -11.26 -8.49
C PRO A 102 18.03 -12.29 -8.13
N THR A 103 18.58 -12.18 -6.94
CA THR A 103 19.73 -13.00 -6.50
C THR A 103 19.42 -13.65 -5.16
N GLU A 104 19.49 -14.96 -5.14
CA GLU A 104 19.43 -15.74 -3.89
C GLU A 104 20.81 -15.80 -3.23
N ASP A 105 20.87 -15.38 -1.97
CA ASP A 105 22.09 -15.44 -1.18
C ASP A 105 21.75 -15.62 0.31
N GLU A 106 22.41 -16.58 0.96
CA GLU A 106 22.26 -16.86 2.39
C GLU A 106 20.80 -16.99 2.88
N GLY A 107 19.94 -17.61 2.08
CA GLY A 107 18.52 -17.84 2.40
C GLY A 107 17.59 -16.63 2.15
N PHE A 108 18.07 -15.59 1.49
CA PHE A 108 17.31 -14.41 1.09
C PHE A 108 17.26 -14.28 -0.43
N LEU A 109 16.16 -13.74 -0.93
CA LEU A 109 16.05 -13.22 -2.28
C LEU A 109 16.23 -11.71 -2.23
N TYR A 110 17.27 -11.19 -2.89
CA TYR A 110 17.57 -9.77 -3.01
C TYR A 110 16.95 -9.17 -4.26
N GLY A 111 16.43 -7.95 -4.14
CA GLY A 111 15.95 -7.15 -5.25
C GLY A 111 14.94 -6.09 -4.80
N ARG A 112 14.87 -5.00 -5.56
CA ARG A 112 13.88 -3.94 -5.35
C ARG A 112 12.47 -4.50 -5.65
N GLY A 113 11.54 -4.38 -4.69
CA GLY A 113 10.19 -4.91 -4.76
C GLY A 113 10.02 -6.29 -4.13
N THR A 114 11.07 -6.89 -3.53
CA THR A 114 10.94 -8.18 -2.83
C THR A 114 10.06 -8.10 -1.59
N GLN A 115 10.04 -6.98 -0.89
CA GLN A 115 9.10 -6.73 0.20
C GLN A 115 7.91 -5.88 -0.24
N ASP A 116 8.14 -4.88 -1.07
CA ASP A 116 7.16 -3.86 -1.44
C ASP A 116 7.02 -3.77 -2.97
N MET A 117 6.08 -4.50 -3.58
CA MET A 117 5.34 -5.63 -3.01
C MET A 117 5.18 -6.78 -4.03
N LYS A 118 6.13 -6.91 -4.97
CA LYS A 118 6.07 -7.90 -6.06
C LYS A 118 5.95 -9.35 -5.59
N THR A 119 6.55 -9.67 -4.42
CA THR A 119 6.44 -11.01 -3.84
C THR A 119 5.00 -11.33 -3.46
N SER A 120 4.29 -10.38 -2.83
CA SER A 120 2.86 -10.57 -2.50
C SER A 120 2.03 -10.81 -3.75
N ASP A 121 2.26 -10.02 -4.79
CA ASP A 121 1.56 -10.16 -6.07
C ASP A 121 1.78 -11.55 -6.67
N ALA A 122 3.03 -12.01 -6.71
CA ALA A 122 3.39 -13.34 -7.19
C ALA A 122 2.77 -14.45 -6.35
N CYS A 123 2.84 -14.33 -5.03
CA CYS A 123 2.30 -15.33 -4.10
C CYS A 123 0.79 -15.47 -4.22
N PHE A 124 0.07 -14.34 -4.35
CA PHE A 124 -1.38 -14.43 -4.50
C PHE A 124 -1.78 -14.99 -5.88
N ALA A 125 -1.14 -14.54 -6.95
CA ALA A 125 -1.40 -15.07 -8.29
C ALA A 125 -1.16 -16.59 -8.35
N ALA A 126 -0.05 -17.07 -7.77
CA ALA A 126 0.24 -18.51 -7.69
C ALA A 126 -0.82 -19.27 -6.87
N ALA A 127 -1.20 -18.74 -5.72
CA ALA A 127 -2.23 -19.33 -4.85
C ALA A 127 -3.60 -19.37 -5.53
N ALA A 128 -3.99 -18.30 -6.21
CA ALA A 128 -5.26 -18.24 -6.94
C ALA A 128 -5.29 -19.22 -8.12
N CYS A 129 -4.21 -19.33 -8.89
CA CYS A 129 -4.09 -20.32 -9.96
C CYS A 129 -4.20 -21.76 -9.44
N GLU A 130 -3.55 -22.07 -8.32
CA GLU A 130 -3.67 -23.37 -7.66
C GLU A 130 -5.10 -23.62 -7.18
N PHE A 131 -5.72 -22.62 -6.55
CA PHE A 131 -7.07 -22.74 -6.02
C PHE A 131 -8.10 -23.04 -7.12
N VAL A 132 -8.12 -22.27 -8.22
CA VAL A 132 -9.07 -22.48 -9.30
C VAL A 132 -8.82 -23.81 -10.04
N SER A 133 -7.59 -24.29 -10.06
CA SER A 133 -7.25 -25.61 -10.62
C SER A 133 -7.81 -26.75 -9.78
N LYS A 134 -7.75 -26.63 -8.45
CA LYS A 134 -8.26 -27.65 -7.52
C LYS A 134 -9.76 -27.58 -7.33
N HIS A 135 -10.34 -26.39 -7.43
CA HIS A 135 -11.74 -26.11 -7.13
C HIS A 135 -12.43 -25.29 -8.24
N PRO A 136 -12.46 -25.77 -9.49
CA PRO A 136 -12.94 -24.98 -10.64
C PRO A 136 -14.43 -24.60 -10.54
N GLN A 137 -15.19 -25.26 -9.67
CA GLN A 137 -16.64 -25.08 -9.51
C GLN A 137 -17.01 -24.34 -8.20
N PHE A 138 -16.05 -23.67 -7.54
CA PHE A 138 -16.37 -22.91 -6.35
C PHE A 138 -17.41 -21.81 -6.66
N LYS A 139 -18.20 -21.45 -5.65
CA LYS A 139 -19.20 -20.38 -5.78
C LYS A 139 -18.61 -19.05 -5.33
N GLY A 140 -18.67 -18.06 -6.19
CA GLY A 140 -18.16 -16.71 -5.93
C GLY A 140 -17.18 -16.25 -6.99
N THR A 141 -16.48 -15.17 -6.68
CA THR A 141 -15.57 -14.51 -7.60
C THR A 141 -14.22 -14.26 -6.94
N ILE A 142 -13.13 -14.63 -7.60
CA ILE A 142 -11.77 -14.20 -7.27
C ILE A 142 -11.38 -13.14 -8.28
N ALA A 143 -11.02 -11.95 -7.80
CA ALA A 143 -10.56 -10.85 -8.63
C ALA A 143 -9.19 -10.35 -8.16
N MET A 144 -8.41 -9.84 -9.09
CA MET A 144 -7.12 -9.19 -8.85
C MET A 144 -7.09 -7.85 -9.55
N LEU A 145 -6.54 -6.84 -8.87
CA LEU A 145 -6.27 -5.53 -9.44
C LEU A 145 -4.81 -5.16 -9.16
N PHE A 146 -4.02 -5.06 -10.22
CA PHE A 146 -2.62 -4.64 -10.15
C PHE A 146 -2.43 -3.29 -10.81
N THR A 147 -1.71 -2.40 -10.18
CA THR A 147 -1.40 -1.06 -10.70
C THR A 147 0.09 -0.82 -10.85
N SER A 148 0.47 0.11 -11.72
CA SER A 148 1.84 0.62 -11.85
C SER A 148 2.02 2.02 -11.25
N ASP A 149 1.09 2.52 -10.44
CA ASP A 149 1.12 3.89 -9.88
C ASP A 149 0.63 3.95 -8.42
N GLU A 150 1.16 3.07 -7.56
CA GLU A 150 0.96 3.19 -6.10
C GLU A 150 2.03 4.08 -5.48
N GLU A 151 3.28 3.90 -5.89
CA GLU A 151 4.46 4.60 -5.37
C GLU A 151 4.66 5.98 -6.00
N GLY A 152 3.83 6.35 -6.97
CA GLY A 152 3.81 7.66 -7.62
C GLY A 152 2.68 8.55 -7.14
N ASP A 153 2.05 9.24 -8.09
CA ASP A 153 0.95 10.18 -7.81
C ASP A 153 -0.37 9.48 -7.40
N GLY A 154 -0.54 8.21 -7.74
CA GLY A 154 -1.72 7.39 -7.44
C GLY A 154 -3.01 7.80 -8.15
N LYS A 155 -2.97 8.80 -9.03
CA LYS A 155 -4.18 9.36 -9.67
C LYS A 155 -4.78 8.46 -10.74
N ASP A 156 -3.91 7.81 -11.51
CA ASP A 156 -4.26 7.01 -12.67
C ASP A 156 -4.19 5.50 -12.39
N GLY A 157 -3.85 5.15 -11.14
CA GLY A 157 -3.72 3.78 -10.65
C GLY A 157 -5.02 3.17 -10.16
N THR A 158 -4.97 2.54 -8.99
CA THR A 158 -6.09 1.83 -8.37
C THR A 158 -7.34 2.70 -8.26
N LYS A 159 -7.22 3.97 -7.91
CA LYS A 159 -8.35 4.90 -7.83
C LYS A 159 -9.11 4.97 -9.14
N TYR A 160 -8.41 5.23 -10.24
CA TYR A 160 -9.02 5.32 -11.57
C TYR A 160 -9.63 3.99 -12.01
N ALA A 161 -8.90 2.89 -11.82
CA ALA A 161 -9.40 1.56 -12.18
C ALA A 161 -10.70 1.22 -11.43
N LEU A 162 -10.79 1.56 -10.15
CA LEU A 162 -12.01 1.35 -9.36
C LEU A 162 -13.18 2.22 -9.83
N GLU A 163 -12.94 3.45 -10.28
CA GLU A 163 -13.98 4.31 -10.88
C GLU A 163 -14.57 3.65 -12.14
N VAL A 164 -13.72 3.14 -13.02
CA VAL A 164 -14.14 2.43 -14.24
C VAL A 164 -14.89 1.14 -13.91
N LEU A 165 -14.40 0.35 -12.97
CA LEU A 165 -15.00 -0.92 -12.58
C LEU A 165 -16.33 -0.72 -11.83
N ALA A 166 -16.52 0.42 -11.17
CA ALA A 166 -17.72 0.73 -10.40
C ALA A 166 -19.01 0.68 -11.23
N GLU A 167 -18.91 0.97 -12.53
CA GLU A 167 -20.05 1.04 -13.42
C GLU A 167 -20.53 -0.32 -13.90
N ARG A 168 -19.71 -1.38 -13.77
CA ARG A 168 -19.97 -2.67 -14.40
C ARG A 168 -19.64 -3.89 -13.56
N GLU A 169 -18.86 -3.77 -12.52
CA GLU A 169 -18.48 -4.87 -11.64
C GLU A 169 -19.12 -4.71 -10.26
N ALA A 170 -19.48 -5.84 -9.66
CA ALA A 170 -19.96 -5.87 -8.28
C ALA A 170 -18.85 -5.38 -7.32
N ALA A 171 -19.26 -4.64 -6.29
CA ALA A 171 -18.35 -4.24 -5.23
C ALA A 171 -17.78 -5.49 -4.52
N PRO A 172 -16.49 -5.51 -4.18
CA PRO A 172 -15.90 -6.60 -3.42
C PRO A 172 -16.52 -6.69 -2.02
N ASP A 173 -16.73 -7.93 -1.55
CA ASP A 173 -17.11 -8.20 -0.16
C ASP A 173 -15.88 -8.15 0.75
N PHE A 174 -14.77 -8.65 0.25
CA PHE A 174 -13.48 -8.77 0.93
C PHE A 174 -12.33 -8.34 0.04
N CYS A 175 -11.34 -7.69 0.65
CA CYS A 175 -10.09 -7.35 -0.05
C CYS A 175 -8.88 -7.58 0.84
N ILE A 176 -7.84 -8.22 0.28
CA ILE A 176 -6.47 -8.14 0.78
C ILE A 176 -5.69 -7.20 -0.13
N VAL A 177 -5.06 -6.19 0.45
CA VAL A 177 -3.98 -5.43 -0.18
C VAL A 177 -2.67 -6.09 0.26
N GLY A 178 -1.85 -6.52 -0.68
CA GLY A 178 -0.66 -7.32 -0.39
C GLY A 178 0.56 -6.55 0.14
N GLU A 179 0.34 -5.39 0.74
CA GLU A 179 1.38 -4.55 1.33
C GLU A 179 2.17 -5.26 2.43
N PRO A 180 3.46 -4.94 2.61
CA PRO A 180 4.28 -5.49 3.68
C PRO A 180 3.77 -5.01 5.05
N SER A 181 3.06 -5.88 5.76
CA SER A 181 2.38 -5.58 7.01
C SER A 181 3.09 -6.10 8.25
N CYS A 182 3.96 -7.09 8.11
CA CYS A 182 4.60 -7.77 9.23
C CYS A 182 5.85 -7.03 9.72
N PHE A 183 6.18 -7.17 11.02
CA PHE A 183 7.30 -6.46 11.64
C PHE A 183 8.55 -7.32 11.83
N LYS A 184 8.45 -8.42 12.56
CA LYS A 184 9.58 -9.27 12.94
C LYS A 184 9.63 -10.56 12.12
N GLN A 185 8.47 -11.12 11.83
CA GLN A 185 8.34 -12.36 11.09
C GLN A 185 7.03 -12.40 10.31
N LEU A 186 7.03 -13.15 9.23
CA LEU A 186 5.82 -13.36 8.45
C LEU A 186 4.70 -13.94 9.32
N GLY A 187 3.53 -13.31 9.28
CA GLY A 187 2.35 -13.74 10.01
C GLY A 187 2.13 -13.04 11.35
N ASP A 188 3.01 -12.14 11.78
CA ASP A 188 2.85 -11.48 13.07
C ASP A 188 1.85 -10.33 13.07
N THR A 189 1.52 -9.73 11.93
CA THR A 189 0.67 -8.54 11.87
C THR A 189 -0.22 -8.50 10.63
N ILE A 190 -1.49 -8.17 10.85
CA ILE A 190 -2.46 -7.80 9.82
C ILE A 190 -2.83 -6.33 10.03
N LYS A 191 -2.80 -5.53 8.96
CA LYS A 191 -3.31 -4.15 9.01
C LYS A 191 -4.80 -4.15 8.70
N ASN A 192 -5.61 -3.63 9.60
CA ASN A 192 -7.07 -3.52 9.42
C ASN A 192 -7.56 -2.08 9.28
N GLY A 193 -6.64 -1.16 9.07
CA GLY A 193 -6.86 0.26 8.81
C GLY A 193 -5.55 1.02 8.74
N ARG A 194 -5.63 2.27 8.31
CA ARG A 194 -4.51 3.19 8.23
C ARG A 194 -4.93 4.58 8.68
N ARG A 195 -3.99 5.32 9.27
CA ARG A 195 -4.19 6.73 9.62
C ARG A 195 -4.30 7.59 8.37
N GLY A 196 -4.96 8.74 8.51
CA GLY A 196 -4.91 9.80 7.53
C GLY A 196 -3.54 10.49 7.51
N SER A 197 -3.28 11.20 6.42
CA SER A 197 -2.06 11.98 6.23
C SER A 197 -2.40 13.34 5.63
N LEU A 198 -2.11 14.40 6.37
CA LEU A 198 -2.34 15.78 5.96
C LEU A 198 -1.01 16.53 5.98
N ASN A 199 -0.64 17.11 4.84
CA ASN A 199 0.52 17.98 4.69
C ASN A 199 0.08 19.44 4.77
N GLY A 200 0.89 20.27 5.41
CA GLY A 200 0.75 21.70 5.44
C GLY A 200 2.05 22.41 5.08
N LYS A 201 1.96 23.45 4.27
CA LYS A 201 3.05 24.38 4.01
C LYS A 201 2.62 25.77 4.48
N LEU A 202 3.07 26.12 5.68
CA LEU A 202 2.80 27.39 6.34
C LEU A 202 3.85 28.41 5.93
N THR A 203 3.44 29.50 5.33
CA THR A 203 4.26 30.69 5.07
C THR A 203 3.87 31.79 6.05
N VAL A 204 4.79 32.20 6.92
CA VAL A 204 4.63 33.35 7.82
C VAL A 204 5.35 34.54 7.21
N ARG A 205 4.62 35.64 7.02
CA ARG A 205 5.15 36.86 6.42
C ARG A 205 5.64 37.82 7.48
N GLY A 206 6.73 38.47 7.17
CA GLY A 206 7.34 39.54 7.95
C GLY A 206 7.66 40.77 7.11
N ILE A 207 8.60 41.57 7.59
CA ILE A 207 9.15 42.73 6.88
C ILE A 207 10.66 42.61 6.93
N GLN A 208 11.25 42.40 5.74
CA GLN A 208 12.71 42.27 5.60
C GLN A 208 13.41 43.60 5.87
N GLY A 209 14.58 43.54 6.49
CA GLY A 209 15.41 44.70 6.69
C GLY A 209 16.70 44.42 7.48
N HIS A 210 17.41 45.48 7.83
CA HIS A 210 18.68 45.38 8.54
C HIS A 210 18.44 45.08 10.04
N VAL A 211 19.14 44.08 10.58
CA VAL A 211 18.98 43.63 11.99
C VAL A 211 19.21 44.71 13.03
N ALA A 212 20.00 45.76 12.69
CA ALA A 212 20.29 46.88 13.59
C ALA A 212 19.11 47.84 13.79
N TYR A 213 18.05 47.72 13.00
CA TYR A 213 16.85 48.57 13.07
C TYR A 213 15.58 47.76 13.34
N PRO A 214 15.44 47.20 14.54
CA PRO A 214 14.35 46.32 14.87
C PRO A 214 12.97 46.96 14.73
N GLU A 215 12.88 48.32 14.84
CA GLU A 215 11.64 49.09 14.67
C GLU A 215 11.17 49.18 13.21
N LYS A 216 12.01 48.83 12.24
CA LYS A 216 11.72 48.88 10.79
C LYS A 216 11.49 47.51 10.16
N VAL A 217 11.57 46.46 10.95
CA VAL A 217 11.45 45.09 10.46
C VAL A 217 10.37 44.34 11.24
N LYS A 218 9.83 43.27 10.66
CA LYS A 218 9.02 42.29 11.37
C LYS A 218 9.63 40.92 11.10
N ASN A 219 10.24 40.32 12.12
CA ASN A 219 10.94 39.04 11.97
C ASN A 219 9.94 37.88 11.95
N PRO A 220 9.73 37.21 10.82
CA PRO A 220 8.77 36.11 10.70
C PRO A 220 9.21 34.86 11.50
N ILE A 221 10.51 34.69 11.75
CA ILE A 221 11.04 33.60 12.60
C ILE A 221 10.59 33.83 14.05
N HIS A 222 10.77 35.04 14.57
CA HIS A 222 10.33 35.39 15.93
C HIS A 222 8.82 35.32 16.08
N SER A 223 8.07 35.71 15.03
CA SER A 223 6.62 35.63 15.02
C SER A 223 6.14 34.17 15.04
N ALA A 224 6.79 33.27 14.29
CA ALA A 224 6.43 31.87 14.19
C ALA A 224 6.84 31.04 15.43
N ALA A 225 7.93 31.41 16.12
CA ALA A 225 8.51 30.58 17.19
C ALA A 225 7.52 30.18 18.31
N PRO A 226 6.64 31.07 18.83
CA PRO A 226 5.65 30.67 19.83
C PRO A 226 4.63 29.67 19.28
N LEU A 227 4.19 29.81 18.04
CA LEU A 227 3.28 28.87 17.38
C LEU A 227 3.96 27.50 17.23
N LEU A 228 5.23 27.46 16.79
CA LEU A 228 5.96 26.21 16.62
C LEU A 228 6.14 25.46 17.95
N ALA A 229 6.40 26.20 19.04
CA ALA A 229 6.45 25.62 20.37
C ALA A 229 5.08 25.02 20.78
N GLU A 230 3.98 25.73 20.54
CA GLU A 230 2.62 25.25 20.84
C GLU A 230 2.29 24.01 20.00
N LEU A 231 2.50 24.04 18.68
CA LEU A 231 2.24 22.92 17.79
C LEU A 231 3.00 21.65 18.18
N SER A 232 4.29 21.81 18.54
CA SER A 232 5.15 20.68 18.91
C SER A 232 4.76 20.02 20.23
N GLN A 233 4.04 20.71 21.09
CA GLN A 233 3.60 20.25 22.41
C GLN A 233 2.12 19.90 22.48
N THR A 234 1.36 20.19 21.42
CA THR A 234 -0.08 19.92 21.36
C THR A 234 -0.34 18.41 21.42
N VAL A 235 -1.14 17.98 22.40
CA VAL A 235 -1.75 16.66 22.43
C VAL A 235 -3.03 16.74 21.59
N TRP A 236 -2.99 16.20 20.39
CA TRP A 236 -4.10 16.24 19.44
C TRP A 236 -5.27 15.36 19.87
N ASP A 237 -4.95 14.16 20.38
CA ASP A 237 -5.85 13.20 21.01
C ASP A 237 -5.02 12.11 21.74
N GLU A 238 -5.70 11.24 22.45
CA GLU A 238 -5.08 10.12 23.17
C GLU A 238 -5.20 8.78 22.41
N GLY A 239 -5.51 8.84 21.13
CA GLY A 239 -5.77 7.66 20.31
C GLY A 239 -7.25 7.27 20.29
N LEU A 240 -7.55 6.32 19.41
CA LEU A 240 -8.84 5.69 19.24
C LEU A 240 -8.58 4.23 18.85
N PRO A 241 -8.59 3.27 19.79
CA PRO A 241 -8.26 1.89 19.44
C PRO A 241 -9.04 1.38 18.23
N PRO A 242 -8.39 0.73 17.25
CA PRO A 242 -6.98 0.30 17.24
C PRO A 242 -5.98 1.36 16.73
N PHE A 243 -6.38 2.61 16.59
CA PHE A 243 -5.51 3.69 16.12
C PHE A 243 -4.67 4.30 17.25
N PRO A 244 -3.39 4.59 17.00
CA PRO A 244 -2.58 5.40 17.89
C PRO A 244 -3.06 6.86 17.91
N ALA A 245 -2.52 7.65 18.83
CA ALA A 245 -2.76 9.08 18.88
C ALA A 245 -2.31 9.78 17.57
N THR A 246 -3.03 10.84 17.23
CA THR A 246 -2.66 11.73 16.13
C THR A 246 -1.33 12.40 16.45
N SER A 247 -0.45 12.44 15.45
CA SER A 247 0.91 12.98 15.58
C SER A 247 1.17 14.10 14.57
N PHE A 248 1.92 15.10 15.02
CA PHE A 248 2.34 16.26 14.24
C PHE A 248 3.86 16.31 14.17
N GLN A 249 4.43 16.48 12.97
CA GLN A 249 5.86 16.61 12.76
C GLN A 249 6.18 17.74 11.79
N ILE A 250 7.04 18.67 12.22
CA ILE A 250 7.64 19.64 11.32
C ILE A 250 8.81 18.96 10.60
N SER A 251 8.75 18.96 9.28
CA SER A 251 9.77 18.31 8.45
C SER A 251 10.82 19.29 7.90
N ASN A 252 10.42 20.53 7.66
CA ASN A 252 11.31 21.54 7.10
C ASN A 252 10.98 22.95 7.62
N ILE A 253 12.01 23.76 7.80
CA ILE A 253 11.90 25.21 8.05
C ILE A 253 12.92 25.90 7.15
N HIS A 254 12.46 26.87 6.38
CA HIS A 254 13.30 27.68 5.50
C HIS A 254 13.00 29.17 5.73
N ALA A 255 14.06 29.92 6.06
CA ALA A 255 14.01 31.38 6.20
C ALA A 255 15.40 31.96 5.96
N GLY A 256 15.44 33.24 5.65
CA GLY A 256 16.69 33.99 5.53
C GLY A 256 17.33 33.96 4.15
N THR A 257 18.22 34.94 3.96
CA THR A 257 19.00 35.15 2.72
C THR A 257 20.40 34.58 2.80
N GLY A 258 20.81 34.05 3.98
CA GLY A 258 22.16 33.63 4.31
C GLY A 258 23.04 34.77 4.86
N ALA A 259 22.61 36.03 4.78
CA ALA A 259 23.32 37.17 5.34
C ALA A 259 22.98 37.33 6.83
N VAL A 260 24.02 37.46 7.67
CA VAL A 260 23.88 37.55 9.13
C VAL A 260 23.22 38.83 9.63
N ASN A 261 23.21 39.89 8.80
CA ASN A 261 22.69 41.19 9.15
C ASN A 261 21.33 41.52 8.50
N VAL A 262 20.62 40.54 7.94
CA VAL A 262 19.33 40.71 7.27
C VAL A 262 18.27 39.89 7.99
N VAL A 263 17.19 40.57 8.44
CA VAL A 263 15.95 39.91 8.89
C VAL A 263 15.20 39.46 7.66
N PRO A 264 14.76 38.18 7.57
CA PRO A 264 14.04 37.68 6.38
C PRO A 264 12.64 38.29 6.24
N GLY A 265 12.12 38.27 5.03
CA GLY A 265 10.73 38.70 4.72
C GLY A 265 9.69 37.62 4.95
N GLU A 266 10.10 36.35 4.97
CA GLU A 266 9.20 35.21 5.22
C GLU A 266 9.90 34.05 5.89
N CYS A 267 9.11 33.20 6.54
CA CYS A 267 9.52 31.91 7.09
C CYS A 267 8.53 30.85 6.59
N VAL A 268 9.05 29.82 5.92
CA VAL A 268 8.26 28.71 5.35
C VAL A 268 8.47 27.46 6.19
N ILE A 269 7.38 26.89 6.69
CA ILE A 269 7.39 25.71 7.57
C ILE A 269 6.56 24.62 6.90
N THR A 270 7.17 23.47 6.66
CA THR A 270 6.48 22.29 6.13
C THR A 270 6.31 21.26 7.23
N PHE A 271 5.10 20.71 7.34
CA PHE A 271 4.76 19.73 8.37
C PHE A 271 3.82 18.66 7.83
N ASN A 272 3.74 17.54 8.55
CA ASN A 272 2.81 16.44 8.27
C ASN A 272 2.09 16.04 9.55
N ILE A 273 0.80 15.70 9.40
CA ILE A 273 -0.05 15.19 10.47
C ILE A 273 -0.50 13.79 10.09
N ARG A 274 -0.24 12.82 10.97
CA ARG A 274 -0.81 11.47 10.88
C ARG A 274 -1.96 11.38 11.86
N TYR A 275 -3.19 11.21 11.37
CA TYR A 275 -4.38 11.36 12.20
C TYR A 275 -5.31 10.15 12.12
N ASN A 276 -5.99 9.90 13.24
CA ASN A 276 -6.99 8.86 13.38
C ASN A 276 -8.40 9.42 13.08
N PRO A 277 -9.45 8.56 13.02
CA PRO A 277 -10.80 8.98 12.69
C PRO A 277 -11.51 9.94 13.68
N LYS A 278 -10.88 10.30 14.81
CA LYS A 278 -11.37 11.39 15.67
C LYS A 278 -11.32 12.75 14.98
N HIS A 279 -10.49 12.87 13.95
CA HIS A 279 -10.30 14.09 13.17
C HIS A 279 -10.70 13.88 11.71
N THR A 280 -10.96 15.00 11.04
CA THR A 280 -10.97 15.11 9.59
C THR A 280 -9.87 16.09 9.17
N ALA A 281 -9.47 16.07 7.89
CA ALA A 281 -8.54 17.07 7.37
C ALA A 281 -9.04 18.47 7.69
N ALA A 282 -10.30 18.77 7.35
CA ALA A 282 -10.93 20.08 7.60
C ALA A 282 -10.91 20.51 9.08
N SER A 283 -11.09 19.58 10.03
CA SER A 283 -11.04 19.90 11.45
C SER A 283 -9.62 20.28 11.91
N LEU A 284 -8.60 19.59 11.39
CA LEU A 284 -7.20 19.88 11.70
C LEU A 284 -6.72 21.16 11.04
N GLU A 285 -7.10 21.40 9.78
CA GLU A 285 -6.84 22.66 9.07
C GLU A 285 -7.37 23.85 9.86
N LYS A 286 -8.65 23.79 10.25
CA LYS A 286 -9.28 24.84 11.05
C LYS A 286 -8.57 25.06 12.38
N GLN A 287 -8.22 23.99 13.10
CA GLN A 287 -7.56 24.10 14.41
C GLN A 287 -6.19 24.80 14.29
N ILE A 288 -5.39 24.43 13.29
CA ILE A 288 -4.07 25.04 13.07
C ILE A 288 -4.19 26.49 12.62
N GLU A 289 -5.12 26.78 11.72
CA GLU A 289 -5.37 28.17 11.30
C GLU A 289 -5.83 29.05 12.47
N ASP A 290 -6.68 28.52 13.34
CA ASP A 290 -7.10 29.24 14.57
C ASP A 290 -5.90 29.49 15.51
N MET A 291 -4.97 28.54 15.61
CA MET A 291 -3.71 28.73 16.36
C MET A 291 -2.85 29.83 15.72
N CYS A 292 -2.74 29.86 14.39
CA CYS A 292 -2.03 30.93 13.67
C CYS A 292 -2.65 32.31 13.96
N ARG A 293 -3.99 32.41 13.95
CA ARG A 293 -4.72 33.64 14.26
C ARG A 293 -4.52 34.07 15.73
N LYS A 294 -4.53 33.13 16.67
CA LYS A 294 -4.25 33.36 18.10
C LYS A 294 -2.88 34.02 18.30
N HIS A 295 -1.89 33.64 17.49
CA HIS A 295 -0.54 34.23 17.54
C HIS A 295 -0.38 35.50 16.67
N ASP A 296 -1.47 36.04 16.14
CA ASP A 296 -1.49 37.28 15.33
C ASP A 296 -0.50 37.20 14.14
N LEU A 297 -0.44 36.07 13.48
CA LEU A 297 0.42 35.85 12.32
C LEU A 297 -0.20 36.39 11.03
N ASP A 298 0.62 37.02 10.19
CA ASP A 298 0.31 37.18 8.77
C ASP A 298 0.77 35.92 8.06
N PHE A 299 -0.19 35.08 7.65
CA PHE A 299 0.11 33.73 7.19
C PHE A 299 -0.72 33.29 5.99
N LYS A 300 -0.19 32.31 5.29
CA LYS A 300 -0.88 31.47 4.31
C LYS A 300 -0.52 30.02 4.55
N ILE A 301 -1.49 29.12 4.48
CA ILE A 301 -1.22 27.68 4.51
C ILE A 301 -1.72 27.05 3.21
N GLU A 302 -0.87 26.24 2.59
CA GLU A 302 -1.22 25.35 1.49
C GLU A 302 -1.40 23.96 2.05
N TRP A 303 -2.61 23.39 1.90
CA TRP A 303 -2.98 22.11 2.44
C TRP A 303 -3.01 21.03 1.36
N GLN A 304 -2.57 19.81 1.71
CA GLN A 304 -2.68 18.64 0.86
C GLN A 304 -2.99 17.41 1.71
N GLU A 305 -4.22 16.93 1.63
CA GLU A 305 -4.58 15.61 2.18
C GLU A 305 -4.08 14.52 1.23
N SER A 306 -3.10 13.73 1.67
CA SER A 306 -2.59 12.59 0.91
C SER A 306 -3.46 11.36 1.09
N ALA A 307 -4.08 11.21 2.26
CA ALA A 307 -4.98 10.12 2.57
C ALA A 307 -5.94 10.48 3.70
N SER A 308 -7.19 10.07 3.57
CA SER A 308 -8.13 9.99 4.70
C SER A 308 -7.91 8.70 5.49
N PRO A 309 -8.20 8.67 6.80
CA PRO A 309 -8.15 7.41 7.56
C PRO A 309 -9.15 6.41 7.03
N PHE A 310 -8.80 5.13 7.08
CA PHE A 310 -9.76 4.06 6.81
C PHE A 310 -9.64 2.93 7.83
N PHE A 311 -10.74 2.23 8.05
CA PHE A 311 -10.83 1.13 9.01
C PHE A 311 -11.93 0.15 8.59
N SER A 312 -11.64 -1.14 8.73
CA SER A 312 -12.60 -2.21 8.52
C SER A 312 -13.23 -2.61 9.85
N GLU A 313 -14.44 -2.12 10.10
CA GLU A 313 -15.14 -2.34 11.37
C GLU A 313 -15.61 -3.79 11.52
N LYS A 314 -16.09 -4.42 10.42
CA LYS A 314 -16.58 -5.79 10.44
C LYS A 314 -15.43 -6.77 10.69
N PRO A 315 -15.54 -7.68 11.67
CA PRO A 315 -14.44 -8.52 12.08
C PRO A 315 -14.29 -9.82 11.28
N TYR A 316 -15.30 -10.22 10.52
CA TYR A 316 -15.35 -11.55 9.90
C TYR A 316 -14.09 -11.84 9.06
N PHE A 317 -13.81 -11.02 8.05
CA PHE A 317 -12.73 -11.30 7.12
C PHE A 317 -11.34 -11.25 7.75
N ARG A 318 -11.08 -10.23 8.59
CA ARG A 318 -9.80 -10.16 9.31
C ARG A 318 -9.58 -11.35 10.24
N ASN A 319 -10.65 -11.85 10.87
CA ASN A 319 -10.56 -13.02 11.73
C ASN A 319 -10.34 -14.31 10.92
N GLU A 320 -10.97 -14.45 9.75
CA GLU A 320 -10.71 -15.57 8.85
C GLU A 320 -9.26 -15.54 8.32
N LEU A 321 -8.74 -14.37 7.99
CA LEU A 321 -7.34 -14.23 7.60
C LEU A 321 -6.40 -14.57 8.77
N ALA A 322 -6.70 -14.11 9.98
CA ALA A 322 -5.91 -14.45 11.18
C ALA A 322 -5.86 -15.96 11.42
N ARG A 323 -6.99 -16.67 11.21
CA ARG A 323 -7.05 -18.13 11.29
C ARG A 323 -6.23 -18.79 10.19
N ALA A 324 -6.30 -18.28 8.95
CA ALA A 324 -5.49 -18.79 7.85
C ALA A 324 -3.99 -18.66 8.14
N VAL A 325 -3.56 -17.51 8.67
CA VAL A 325 -2.17 -17.29 9.11
C VAL A 325 -1.78 -18.29 10.18
N GLN A 326 -2.62 -18.48 11.20
CA GLN A 326 -2.36 -19.42 12.29
C GLN A 326 -2.34 -20.87 11.81
N ASP A 327 -3.22 -21.26 10.90
CA ASP A 327 -3.25 -22.61 10.32
C ASP A 327 -1.92 -22.95 9.61
N VAL A 328 -1.33 -21.99 8.93
CA VAL A 328 -0.09 -22.20 8.15
C VAL A 328 1.18 -22.01 8.98
N THR A 329 1.22 -21.00 9.85
CA THR A 329 2.43 -20.56 10.56
C THR A 329 2.45 -20.96 12.03
N GLY A 330 1.31 -21.27 12.64
CA GLY A 330 1.16 -21.39 14.09
C GLY A 330 1.16 -20.05 14.84
N ILE A 331 1.32 -18.92 14.16
CA ILE A 331 1.38 -17.58 14.74
C ILE A 331 -0.03 -16.98 14.75
N LYS A 332 -0.43 -16.42 15.88
CA LYS A 332 -1.63 -15.60 15.97
C LYS A 332 -1.25 -14.14 15.68
N PRO A 333 -1.68 -13.58 14.54
CA PRO A 333 -1.31 -12.21 14.21
C PRO A 333 -2.01 -11.20 15.11
N GLU A 334 -1.35 -10.05 15.28
CA GLU A 334 -1.94 -8.86 15.87
C GLU A 334 -2.56 -7.98 14.79
N PHE A 335 -3.61 -7.23 15.13
CA PHE A 335 -4.18 -6.21 14.26
C PHE A 335 -3.54 -4.86 14.55
N SER A 336 -3.23 -4.10 13.51
CA SER A 336 -2.58 -2.80 13.62
C SER A 336 -3.08 -1.82 12.57
N THR A 337 -3.01 -0.53 12.89
CA THR A 337 -3.29 0.58 11.97
C THR A 337 -2.07 1.48 11.78
N SER A 338 -0.90 1.05 12.28
CA SER A 338 0.35 1.81 12.20
C SER A 338 0.93 1.85 10.79
N GLY A 339 1.92 2.74 10.59
CA GLY A 339 2.65 2.87 9.32
C GLY A 339 2.11 3.96 8.42
N GLY A 340 2.46 3.89 7.14
CA GLY A 340 2.05 4.80 6.09
C GLY A 340 0.61 4.58 5.63
N THR A 341 0.30 5.00 4.41
CA THR A 341 -0.98 4.71 3.75
C THR A 341 -0.77 3.72 2.61
N SER A 342 -1.86 3.25 2.00
CA SER A 342 -1.87 2.35 0.86
C SER A 342 -3.09 2.59 -0.03
N ASP A 343 -3.16 1.89 -1.14
CA ASP A 343 -4.34 1.90 -2.02
C ASP A 343 -5.62 1.33 -1.35
N GLY A 344 -5.49 0.71 -0.20
CA GLY A 344 -6.62 0.31 0.65
C GLY A 344 -7.58 1.46 0.95
N ARG A 345 -7.07 2.70 1.02
CA ARG A 345 -7.88 3.93 1.19
C ARG A 345 -8.92 4.12 0.08
N PHE A 346 -8.61 3.76 -1.15
CA PHE A 346 -9.54 3.85 -2.27
C PHE A 346 -10.51 2.68 -2.30
N ILE A 347 -9.99 1.47 -2.04
CA ILE A 347 -10.77 0.23 -2.08
C ILE A 347 -11.83 0.24 -0.97
N ARG A 348 -11.49 0.74 0.23
CA ARG A 348 -12.41 0.79 1.38
C ARG A 348 -13.69 1.58 1.11
N GLN A 349 -13.67 2.50 0.17
CA GLN A 349 -14.85 3.27 -0.24
C GLN A 349 -15.94 2.38 -0.87
N ARG A 350 -15.57 1.22 -1.40
CA ARG A 350 -16.47 0.28 -2.06
C ARG A 350 -16.51 -1.12 -1.44
N CYS A 351 -15.48 -1.48 -0.70
CA CYS A 351 -15.34 -2.78 -0.05
C CYS A 351 -15.45 -2.62 1.47
N PRO A 352 -16.41 -3.29 2.15
CA PRO A 352 -16.61 -3.10 3.58
C PRO A 352 -15.50 -3.72 4.45
N GLN A 353 -14.78 -4.70 3.94
CA GLN A 353 -13.76 -5.42 4.69
C GLN A 353 -12.45 -5.48 3.91
N VAL A 354 -11.57 -4.50 4.17
CA VAL A 354 -10.24 -4.38 3.57
C VAL A 354 -9.19 -4.58 4.65
N VAL A 355 -8.26 -5.47 4.40
CA VAL A 355 -7.08 -5.69 5.24
C VAL A 355 -5.82 -5.65 4.39
N GLU A 356 -4.68 -5.38 5.03
CA GLU A 356 -3.38 -5.48 4.38
C GLU A 356 -2.59 -6.61 5.03
N PHE A 357 -2.05 -7.47 4.20
CA PHE A 357 -1.23 -8.59 4.66
C PHE A 357 -0.21 -8.99 3.60
N GLY A 358 1.04 -9.00 4.01
CA GLY A 358 2.18 -9.35 3.15
C GLY A 358 3.46 -9.57 3.97
N PRO A 359 4.63 -9.39 3.35
CA PRO A 359 5.92 -9.64 3.97
C PRO A 359 6.23 -8.76 5.17
N VAL A 360 7.38 -9.04 5.80
CA VAL A 360 8.05 -8.15 6.76
C VAL A 360 8.48 -6.86 6.05
N ASN A 361 8.45 -5.74 6.77
CA ASN A 361 8.63 -4.40 6.21
C ASN A 361 9.95 -3.70 6.61
N ASP A 362 10.92 -4.44 7.14
CA ASP A 362 12.15 -3.87 7.70
C ASP A 362 13.06 -3.19 6.68
N ARG A 363 12.92 -3.53 5.38
CA ARG A 363 13.76 -3.04 4.30
C ARG A 363 13.03 -2.35 3.15
N ILE A 364 11.78 -1.99 3.33
CA ILE A 364 11.04 -1.24 2.32
C ILE A 364 11.76 0.09 2.02
N HIS A 365 11.84 0.46 0.74
CA HIS A 365 12.50 1.69 0.23
C HIS A 365 14.01 1.80 0.55
N LYS A 366 14.62 0.76 1.10
CA LYS A 366 16.05 0.74 1.44
C LYS A 366 16.87 0.03 0.36
N VAL A 367 18.16 0.30 0.32
CA VAL A 367 19.12 -0.53 -0.42
C VAL A 367 19.18 -1.92 0.20
N ASN A 368 19.52 -2.92 -0.59
CA ASN A 368 19.52 -4.32 -0.15
C ASN A 368 18.16 -4.81 0.36
N GLU A 369 17.09 -4.30 -0.23
CA GLU A 369 15.75 -4.88 -0.04
C GLU A 369 15.80 -6.37 -0.36
N ARG A 370 15.28 -7.19 0.56
CA ARG A 370 15.33 -8.63 0.46
C ARG A 370 14.23 -9.28 1.27
N ILE A 371 13.89 -10.51 0.93
CA ILE A 371 12.91 -11.33 1.64
C ILE A 371 13.53 -12.71 1.96
N PRO A 372 13.27 -13.30 3.13
CA PRO A 372 13.62 -14.69 3.35
C PRO A 372 12.94 -15.58 2.32
N THR A 373 13.71 -16.41 1.62
CA THR A 373 13.18 -17.27 0.54
C THR A 373 12.07 -18.21 1.05
N LYS A 374 12.20 -18.69 2.29
CA LYS A 374 11.17 -19.50 2.96
C LYS A 374 9.83 -18.79 3.12
N ASP A 375 9.83 -17.47 3.26
CA ASP A 375 8.62 -16.68 3.45
C ASP A 375 7.77 -16.62 2.17
N ILE A 376 8.39 -16.75 0.99
CA ILE A 376 7.69 -16.73 -0.29
C ILE A 376 6.70 -17.90 -0.40
N ALA A 377 7.19 -19.12 -0.17
CA ALA A 377 6.34 -20.30 -0.18
C ALA A 377 5.28 -20.26 0.94
N CYS A 378 5.66 -19.77 2.11
CA CYS A 378 4.75 -19.64 3.26
C CYS A 378 3.62 -18.62 2.99
N LEU A 379 3.95 -17.46 2.43
CA LEU A 379 2.96 -16.43 2.07
C LEU A 379 1.97 -16.96 1.03
N SER A 380 2.44 -17.67 0.02
CA SER A 380 1.56 -18.30 -0.98
C SER A 380 0.60 -19.31 -0.34
N LYS A 381 1.08 -20.11 0.63
CA LYS A 381 0.21 -21.03 1.38
C LYS A 381 -0.83 -20.32 2.23
N ILE A 382 -0.49 -19.18 2.82
CA ILE A 382 -1.45 -18.37 3.59
C ILE A 382 -2.54 -17.83 2.66
N TYR A 383 -2.16 -17.29 1.50
CA TYR A 383 -3.13 -16.79 0.52
C TYR A 383 -4.01 -17.91 -0.04
N PHE A 384 -3.45 -19.10 -0.28
CA PHE A 384 -4.26 -20.26 -0.64
C PHE A 384 -5.25 -20.64 0.47
N ARG A 385 -4.79 -20.65 1.72
CA ARG A 385 -5.61 -21.03 2.88
C ARG A 385 -6.78 -20.07 3.12
N ILE A 386 -6.59 -18.74 2.93
CA ILE A 386 -7.71 -17.81 3.06
C ILE A 386 -8.75 -18.03 1.96
N LEU A 387 -8.34 -18.35 0.74
CA LEU A 387 -9.27 -18.70 -0.33
C LEU A 387 -10.09 -19.94 0.02
N GLU A 388 -9.48 -20.99 0.58
CA GLU A 388 -10.20 -22.16 1.08
C GLU A 388 -11.20 -21.77 2.17
N ARG A 389 -10.81 -20.96 3.14
CA ARG A 389 -11.67 -20.56 4.24
C ARG A 389 -12.88 -19.74 3.79
N ILE A 390 -12.72 -18.90 2.79
CA ILE A 390 -13.80 -18.05 2.27
C ILE A 390 -14.74 -18.82 1.35
N PHE A 391 -14.22 -19.68 0.48
CA PHE A 391 -15.00 -20.29 -0.59
C PHE A 391 -15.42 -21.74 -0.35
N LEU A 392 -14.74 -22.46 0.54
CA LEU A 392 -14.98 -23.88 0.80
C LEU A 392 -15.57 -24.16 2.18
N SER A 393 -15.59 -23.20 3.11
CA SER A 393 -16.27 -23.37 4.39
C SER A 393 -17.77 -23.48 4.14
N GLU A 394 -18.42 -24.53 4.63
CA GLU A 394 -19.86 -24.58 4.73
C GLU A 394 -20.28 -23.41 5.65
N HIS A 395 -20.88 -22.39 5.07
CA HIS A 395 -21.61 -21.42 5.86
C HIS A 395 -22.88 -22.15 6.35
N ASP A 396 -22.83 -22.72 7.54
CA ASP A 396 -24.04 -23.00 8.30
C ASP A 396 -24.81 -21.68 8.37
N GLY A 397 -25.89 -21.62 7.63
CA GLY A 397 -26.74 -20.47 7.57
C GLY A 397 -27.27 -20.16 8.99
N ASN A 398 -26.90 -18.99 9.49
CA ASN A 398 -27.65 -18.23 10.49
C ASN A 398 -27.38 -16.72 10.29
#